data_42d480c65bd3a03aa106d211d2b6624b
#
_entry.id   42d480c65bd3a03aa106d211d2b6624b
#
_cell.length_a   1.000
_cell.length_b   1.000
_cell.length_c   1.000
_cell.angle_alpha   90.00
_cell.angle_beta   90.00
_cell.angle_gamma   90.00
#
_symmetry.space_group_name_H-M   'P 1'
#
loop_
_entity.id
_entity.type
_entity.pdbx_description
1 polymer ?
#
loop_
_entity_poly.entity_id
_entity_poly.type
_entity_poly.pdbx_seq_one_letter_code
_entity_poly.pdbx_strand_id
1 'polypeptide(L)'
;VLNPDTLWGDNYLETTFNMTNYYFEKKVKNLLMIANKENSFDKRMRGDFSLSDERLLRNKENNFIYTGLQFINKNLFKNEKVVPFSVNKIWDYAIKNKILHGFESKEHFIHLTDLEIYNKLVKNN
;
A
#
# COMPACT_ATOMS: atom_id res chain seq x y z
N VAL A 1 5.99 6.65 -5.43
CA VAL A 1 4.60 6.99 -5.81
C VAL A 1 3.79 7.16 -4.54
N LEU A 2 2.97 8.17 -4.49
CA LEU A 2 2.09 8.51 -3.36
C LEU A 2 0.69 8.84 -3.90
N ASN A 3 -0.33 8.20 -3.35
CA ASN A 3 -1.72 8.48 -3.71
C ASN A 3 -2.25 9.70 -2.95
N PRO A 4 -3.04 10.58 -3.60
CA PRO A 4 -3.54 11.80 -2.99
C PRO A 4 -4.80 11.63 -2.14
N ASP A 5 -5.47 10.49 -2.22
CA ASP A 5 -6.74 10.18 -1.56
C ASP A 5 -6.59 9.48 -0.19
N THR A 6 -5.37 9.29 0.27
CA THR A 6 -5.04 8.90 1.63
C THR A 6 -4.71 10.14 2.46
N LEU A 7 -5.21 10.23 3.68
CA LEU A 7 -4.86 11.30 4.60
C LEU A 7 -3.54 10.99 5.30
N TRP A 8 -2.50 11.67 4.84
CA TRP A 8 -1.14 11.56 5.36
C TRP A 8 -0.92 12.57 6.48
N GLY A 9 -1.02 12.12 7.73
CA GLY A 9 -0.72 12.95 8.90
C GLY A 9 0.76 12.90 9.29
N ASP A 10 1.15 13.73 10.28
CA ASP A 10 2.54 13.81 10.77
C ASP A 10 3.07 12.48 11.31
N ASN A 11 2.18 11.64 11.84
CA ASN A 11 2.48 10.28 12.29
C ASN A 11 3.07 9.38 11.19
N TYR A 12 2.80 9.66 9.92
CA TYR A 12 3.39 8.92 8.79
C TYR A 12 4.84 9.32 8.47
N LEU A 13 5.36 10.42 9.02
CA LEU A 13 6.75 10.84 8.78
C LEU A 13 7.73 9.79 9.28
N GLU A 14 7.59 9.35 10.53
CA GLU A 14 8.43 8.31 11.11
C GLU A 14 8.27 6.97 10.39
N THR A 15 7.03 6.58 10.10
CA THR A 15 6.72 5.34 9.37
C THR A 15 7.37 5.34 7.98
N THR A 16 7.30 6.48 7.25
CA THR A 16 7.91 6.62 5.93
C THR A 16 9.44 6.58 6.02
N PHE A 17 10.03 7.20 7.04
CA PHE A 17 11.48 7.13 7.29
C PHE A 17 11.93 5.69 7.54
N ASN A 18 11.22 4.96 8.41
CA ASN A 18 11.52 3.56 8.71
C ASN A 18 11.35 2.66 7.47
N MET A 19 10.32 2.90 6.66
CA MET A 19 10.12 2.21 5.38
C MET A 19 11.28 2.47 4.41
N THR A 20 11.78 3.70 4.36
CA THR A 20 12.92 4.08 3.52
C THR A 20 14.19 3.35 3.95
N ASN A 21 14.48 3.32 5.25
CA ASN A 21 15.62 2.58 5.79
C ASN A 21 15.52 1.09 5.47
N TYR A 22 14.35 0.50 5.71
CA TYR A 22 14.07 -0.90 5.36
C TYR A 22 14.33 -1.19 3.88
N TYR A 23 13.86 -0.33 2.98
CA TYR A 23 14.05 -0.48 1.54
C TYR A 23 15.53 -0.58 1.15
N PHE A 24 16.38 0.29 1.71
CA PHE A 24 17.81 0.31 1.41
C PHE A 24 18.59 -0.79 2.13
N GLU A 25 18.33 -1.03 3.41
CA GLU A 25 19.03 -2.03 4.22
C GLU A 25 18.77 -3.46 3.71
N LYS A 26 17.51 -3.77 3.41
CA LYS A 26 17.09 -5.08 2.91
C LYS A 26 17.30 -5.24 1.41
N LYS A 27 17.68 -4.18 0.71
CA LYS A 27 17.89 -4.14 -0.76
C LYS A 27 16.69 -4.70 -1.52
N VAL A 28 15.48 -4.43 -1.03
CA VAL A 28 14.25 -4.82 -1.70
C VAL A 28 14.04 -4.00 -2.98
N LYS A 29 13.46 -4.60 -4.01
CA LYS A 29 13.26 -3.93 -5.30
C LYS A 29 11.96 -3.16 -5.36
N ASN A 30 10.93 -3.70 -4.74
CA ASN A 30 9.58 -3.12 -4.77
C ASN A 30 8.97 -3.29 -3.38
N LEU A 31 8.49 -2.20 -2.82
CA LEU A 31 7.98 -2.14 -1.45
C LEU A 31 6.70 -1.31 -1.41
N LEU A 32 5.62 -1.90 -0.93
CA LEU A 32 4.36 -1.22 -0.69
C LEU A 32 4.19 -0.98 0.81
N MET A 33 3.78 0.23 1.19
CA MET A 33 3.25 0.45 2.53
C MET A 33 1.84 -0.14 2.60
N ILE A 34 1.63 -1.00 3.58
CA ILE A 34 0.36 -1.68 3.81
C ILE A 34 -0.14 -1.41 5.23
N ALA A 35 -1.43 -1.46 5.43
CA ALA A 35 -2.07 -1.39 6.73
C ALA A 35 -2.99 -2.60 6.93
N ASN A 36 -3.03 -3.13 8.15
CA ASN A 36 -4.04 -4.13 8.46
C ASN A 36 -5.43 -3.49 8.32
N LYS A 37 -6.38 -4.19 7.71
CA LYS A 37 -7.75 -3.71 7.50
C LYS A 37 -8.46 -3.27 8.80
N GLU A 38 -8.05 -3.85 9.94
CA GLU A 38 -8.57 -3.46 11.26
C GLU A 38 -8.17 -2.03 11.65
N ASN A 39 -7.07 -1.50 11.10
CA ASN A 39 -6.61 -0.14 11.31
C ASN A 39 -7.27 0.87 10.35
N SER A 40 -8.09 0.41 9.42
CA SER A 40 -8.79 1.30 8.49
C SER A 40 -9.96 2.01 9.15
N PHE A 41 -10.11 3.31 8.89
CA PHE A 41 -11.29 4.10 9.25
C PHE A 41 -12.54 3.61 8.51
N ASP A 42 -12.43 3.34 7.21
CA ASP A 42 -13.50 2.72 6.43
C ASP A 42 -13.51 1.20 6.64
N LYS A 43 -14.41 0.73 7.50
CA LYS A 43 -14.54 -0.69 7.83
C LYS A 43 -15.12 -1.55 6.68
N ARG A 44 -15.57 -0.93 5.60
CA ARG A 44 -16.04 -1.61 4.39
C ARG A 44 -14.89 -2.07 3.49
N MET A 45 -13.69 -1.52 3.70
CA MET A 45 -12.52 -1.87 2.89
C MET A 45 -12.14 -3.33 3.07
N ARG A 46 -11.91 -3.97 1.93
CA ARG A 46 -11.37 -5.34 1.87
C ARG A 46 -9.86 -5.28 1.75
N GLY A 47 -9.17 -6.33 2.19
CA GLY A 47 -7.73 -6.45 1.99
C GLY A 47 -7.38 -6.70 0.52
N ASP A 48 -6.25 -6.14 0.11
CA ASP A 48 -5.65 -6.35 -1.21
C ASP A 48 -4.67 -7.51 -1.21
N PHE A 49 -4.00 -7.72 -0.07
CA PHE A 49 -2.89 -8.65 0.09
C PHE A 49 -2.93 -9.40 1.41
N SER A 50 -2.25 -10.54 1.41
CA SER A 50 -1.71 -11.18 2.61
C SER A 50 -0.20 -10.99 2.66
N LEU A 51 0.40 -11.16 3.85
CA LEU A 51 1.81 -10.97 4.11
C LEU A 51 2.42 -12.27 4.64
N SER A 52 3.51 -12.73 4.04
CA SER A 52 4.28 -13.89 4.49
C SER A 52 5.77 -13.64 4.26
N ASP A 53 6.58 -13.73 5.30
CA ASP A 53 8.02 -13.45 5.25
C ASP A 53 8.33 -12.11 4.56
N GLU A 54 7.62 -11.05 4.95
CA GLU A 54 7.74 -9.69 4.41
C GLU A 54 7.38 -9.57 2.91
N ARG A 55 6.91 -10.65 2.27
CA ARG A 55 6.45 -10.67 0.88
C ARG A 55 4.93 -10.60 0.80
N LEU A 56 4.46 -9.83 -0.17
CA LEU A 56 3.05 -9.72 -0.46
C LEU A 56 2.58 -10.86 -1.36
N LEU A 57 1.41 -11.37 -1.01
CA LEU A 57 0.71 -12.45 -1.71
C LEU A 57 -0.75 -12.04 -1.91
N ARG A 58 -1.43 -12.70 -2.83
CA ARG A 58 -2.89 -12.66 -2.96
C ARG A 58 -3.45 -14.05 -2.73
N ASN A 59 -4.34 -14.15 -1.75
CA ASN A 59 -5.04 -15.40 -1.44
C ASN A 59 -6.50 -15.11 -1.02
N LYS A 60 -7.19 -16.11 -0.48
CA LYS A 60 -8.59 -15.96 -0.08
C LYS A 60 -8.79 -15.03 1.13
N GLU A 61 -7.79 -14.92 1.99
CA GLU A 61 -7.84 -14.13 3.22
C GLU A 61 -6.80 -13.00 3.17
N ASN A 62 -7.08 -11.99 2.36
CA ASN A 62 -6.26 -10.79 2.32
C ASN A 62 -6.64 -9.86 3.48
N ASN A 63 -5.69 -9.59 4.38
CA ASN A 63 -5.92 -8.76 5.57
C ASN A 63 -5.24 -7.41 5.52
N PHE A 64 -4.45 -7.14 4.48
CA PHE A 64 -3.70 -5.90 4.33
C PHE A 64 -4.19 -5.09 3.15
N ILE A 65 -4.34 -3.79 3.38
CA ILE A 65 -4.75 -2.79 2.40
C ILE A 65 -3.50 -2.05 1.93
N TYR A 66 -3.37 -1.79 0.63
CA TYR A 66 -2.38 -0.86 0.10
C TYR A 66 -2.74 0.57 0.50
N THR A 67 -1.83 1.24 1.20
CA THR A 67 -2.11 2.59 1.76
C THR A 67 -1.98 3.72 0.75
N GLY A 68 -1.36 3.47 -0.40
CA GLY A 68 -1.10 4.50 -1.41
C GLY A 68 0.36 4.92 -1.53
N LEU A 69 1.27 4.45 -0.66
CA LEU A 69 2.71 4.71 -0.76
C LEU A 69 3.46 3.47 -1.26
N GLN A 70 4.23 3.63 -2.32
CA GLN A 70 5.07 2.56 -2.84
C GLN A 70 6.43 3.07 -3.35
N PHE A 71 7.46 2.25 -3.12
CA PHE A 71 8.75 2.32 -3.79
C PHE A 71 8.79 1.20 -4.83
N ILE A 72 8.91 1.56 -6.10
CA ILE A 72 8.82 0.60 -7.19
C ILE A 72 9.98 0.78 -8.16
N ASN A 73 10.59 -0.31 -8.57
CA ASN A 73 11.68 -0.28 -9.53
C ASN A 73 11.13 0.00 -10.94
N LYS A 74 11.67 1.03 -11.58
CA LYS A 74 11.29 1.42 -12.95
C LYS A 74 11.41 0.29 -13.98
N ASN A 75 12.26 -0.68 -13.72
CA ASN A 75 12.46 -1.82 -14.63
C ASN A 75 11.20 -2.70 -14.78
N LEU A 76 10.27 -2.66 -13.82
CA LEU A 76 9.00 -3.35 -13.96
C LEU A 76 8.11 -2.79 -15.08
N PHE A 77 8.38 -1.57 -15.52
CA PHE A 77 7.61 -0.87 -16.55
C PHE A 77 8.24 -0.92 -17.94
N LYS A 78 9.41 -1.58 -18.11
CA LYS A 78 10.16 -1.57 -19.37
C LYS A 78 9.36 -2.06 -20.57
N ASN A 79 8.45 -3.00 -20.38
CA ASN A 79 7.64 -3.59 -21.43
C ASN A 79 6.24 -2.98 -21.53
N GLU A 80 5.95 -1.97 -20.70
CA GLU A 80 4.66 -1.31 -20.71
C GLU A 80 4.63 -0.17 -21.72
N LYS A 81 3.57 -0.14 -22.53
CA LYS A 81 3.30 1.00 -23.42
C LYS A 81 2.88 2.21 -22.59
N VAL A 82 3.16 3.40 -23.09
CA VAL A 82 2.71 4.67 -22.50
C VAL A 82 1.20 4.85 -22.76
N VAL A 83 0.40 4.01 -22.12
CA VAL A 83 -1.07 4.01 -22.14
C VAL A 83 -1.59 3.73 -20.74
N PRO A 84 -2.80 4.18 -20.38
CA PRO A 84 -3.39 3.82 -19.10
C PRO A 84 -3.48 2.31 -18.91
N PHE A 85 -3.02 1.82 -17.76
CA PHE A 85 -3.13 0.41 -17.37
C PHE A 85 -3.30 0.29 -15.85
N SER A 86 -3.81 -0.84 -15.40
CA SER A 86 -3.94 -1.11 -13.96
C SER A 86 -2.58 -1.46 -13.36
N VAL A 87 -2.19 -0.81 -12.28
CA VAL A 87 -0.99 -1.14 -11.51
C VAL A 87 -1.02 -2.58 -10.96
N ASN A 88 -2.20 -3.16 -10.81
CA ASN A 88 -2.36 -4.56 -10.42
C ASN A 88 -1.59 -5.54 -11.32
N LYS A 89 -1.50 -5.26 -12.63
CA LYS A 89 -0.72 -6.05 -13.56
C LYS A 89 0.77 -6.11 -13.16
N ILE A 90 1.32 -4.98 -12.74
CA ILE A 90 2.71 -4.88 -12.28
C ILE A 90 2.90 -5.62 -10.95
N TRP A 91 1.97 -5.45 -10.02
CA TRP A 91 2.01 -6.15 -8.74
C TRP A 91 1.86 -7.67 -8.91
N ASP A 92 0.95 -8.14 -9.75
CA ASP A 92 0.77 -9.58 -10.01
C ASP A 92 2.05 -10.21 -10.59
N TYR A 93 2.72 -9.52 -11.51
CA TYR A 93 4.03 -9.94 -12.00
C TYR A 93 5.08 -9.99 -10.89
N ALA A 94 5.15 -8.96 -10.05
CA ALA A 94 6.11 -8.87 -8.95
C ALA A 94 5.84 -9.93 -7.86
N ILE A 95 4.58 -10.24 -7.58
CA ILE A 95 4.18 -11.33 -6.66
C ILE A 95 4.62 -12.68 -7.21
N LYS A 96 4.33 -12.97 -8.49
CA LYS A 96 4.72 -14.20 -9.16
C LYS A 96 6.23 -14.43 -9.11
N ASN A 97 7.00 -13.38 -9.25
CA ASN A 97 8.47 -13.42 -9.21
C ASN A 97 9.04 -13.24 -7.80
N LYS A 98 8.21 -13.17 -6.74
CA LYS A 98 8.61 -13.05 -5.33
C LYS A 98 9.47 -11.81 -5.04
N ILE A 99 9.19 -10.70 -5.73
CA ILE A 99 9.92 -9.43 -5.62
C ILE A 99 9.05 -8.26 -5.14
N LEU A 100 7.84 -8.53 -4.67
CA LEU A 100 6.98 -7.53 -4.04
C LEU A 100 6.96 -7.73 -2.54
N HIS A 101 7.42 -6.73 -1.80
CA HIS A 101 7.48 -6.73 -0.33
C HIS A 101 6.45 -5.78 0.25
N GLY A 102 6.03 -6.06 1.48
CA GLY A 102 5.15 -5.20 2.25
C GLY A 102 5.84 -4.64 3.48
N PHE A 103 5.65 -3.35 3.71
CA PHE A 103 6.03 -2.67 4.95
C PHE A 103 4.75 -2.30 5.71
N GLU A 104 4.51 -2.93 6.85
CA GLU A 104 3.29 -2.70 7.62
C GLU A 104 3.39 -1.40 8.42
N SER A 105 2.45 -0.47 8.14
CA SER A 105 2.18 0.68 8.98
C SER A 105 1.22 0.29 10.10
N LYS A 106 1.52 0.71 11.32
CA LYS A 106 0.63 0.57 12.49
C LYS A 106 -0.28 1.79 12.68
N GLU A 107 -0.13 2.79 11.81
CA GLU A 107 -0.90 4.01 11.87
C GLU A 107 -2.37 3.78 11.51
N HIS A 108 -3.25 4.62 12.06
CA HIS A 108 -4.64 4.63 11.65
C HIS A 108 -4.76 5.06 10.19
N PHE A 109 -5.33 4.19 9.36
CA PHE A 109 -5.41 4.38 7.92
C PHE A 109 -6.74 5.03 7.54
N ILE A 110 -6.67 6.22 6.95
CA ILE A 110 -7.84 6.97 6.48
C ILE A 110 -7.70 7.18 4.97
N HIS A 111 -8.60 6.55 4.22
CA HIS A 111 -8.72 6.71 2.80
C HIS A 111 -10.07 7.35 2.45
N LEU A 112 -10.04 8.39 1.64
CA LEU A 112 -11.26 9.09 1.20
C LEU A 112 -11.91 8.32 0.05
N THR A 113 -12.57 7.22 0.40
CA THR A 113 -13.18 6.31 -0.57
C THR A 113 -14.35 6.96 -1.31
N ASP A 114 -15.18 7.71 -0.57
CA ASP A 114 -16.37 8.35 -1.09
C ASP A 114 -16.87 9.48 -0.15
N LEU A 115 -17.94 10.15 -0.57
CA LEU A 115 -18.55 11.25 0.18
C LEU A 115 -19.11 10.81 1.54
N GLU A 116 -19.54 9.56 1.70
CA GLU A 116 -20.02 9.03 2.96
C GLU A 116 -18.90 8.99 4.00
N ILE A 117 -17.73 8.50 3.61
CA ILE A 117 -16.53 8.48 4.48
C ILE A 117 -16.06 9.89 4.81
N TYR A 118 -16.03 10.79 3.82
CA TYR A 118 -15.73 12.20 4.07
C TYR A 118 -16.67 12.82 5.12
N ASN A 119 -17.99 12.62 4.97
CA ASN A 119 -18.97 13.15 5.91
C ASN A 119 -18.85 12.57 7.32
N LYS A 120 -18.53 11.27 7.42
CA LYS A 120 -18.26 10.63 8.72
C LYS A 120 -17.02 11.22 9.38
N LEU A 121 -15.97 11.45 8.62
CA LEU A 121 -14.73 12.03 9.12
C LEU A 121 -14.93 13.44 9.64
N VAL A 122 -15.65 14.30 8.88
CA VAL A 122 -15.95 15.69 9.29
C VAL A 122 -16.84 15.75 10.54
N LYS A 123 -17.80 14.84 10.69
CA LYS A 123 -18.68 14.79 11.87
C LYS A 123 -17.96 14.32 13.14
N ASN A 124 -16.89 13.56 13.01
CA ASN A 124 -16.11 13.03 14.14
C ASN A 124 -14.97 13.99 14.58
N ASN A 125 -14.79 15.06 13.85
CA ASN A 125 -13.89 16.17 14.17
C ASN A 125 -14.71 17.39 14.58
#